data_95a0d764eab7be7c3c2c49dc23212129
#
_entry.id   95a0d764eab7be7c3c2c49dc23212129
#
_cell.length_a   1.000
_cell.length_b   1.000
_cell.length_c   1.000
_cell.angle_alpha   90.00
_cell.angle_beta   90.00
_cell.angle_gamma   90.00
#
_symmetry.space_group_name_H-M   'P 1'
#
loop_
_entity.id
_entity.type
_entity.pdbx_description
1 polymer ?
#
loop_
_entity_poly.entity_id
_entity_poly.type
_entity_poly.pdbx_seq_one_letter_code
_entity_poly.pdbx_strand_id
1 'polypeptide(L)'
;MQLDTSAEVRKIQRVGRYAQACSGLLFVILAVSGPVTIMLTPPMPAWTRFATVYTGMSAVVAFAIGFTAIGYLYALFGALSKGEIYTLANVRRIRRLGELTLAFGALQIALPIVSLALLNAGIFPSSAVSVIPIAINPESLTLLLTGGLIMLASWIMEIGRRTSEDAEHLRREAELVV
;
A
#
# COMPACT_ATOMS: atom_id res chain seq x y z
N MET A 1 -21.34 0.55 33.79
CA MET A 1 -21.16 -0.50 32.75
C MET A 1 -19.68 -0.49 32.39
N GLN A 2 -18.82 -1.19 33.17
CA GLN A 2 -17.39 -1.34 32.84
C GLN A 2 -17.33 -2.33 31.68
N LEU A 3 -17.15 -1.80 30.48
CA LEU A 3 -16.78 -2.62 29.32
C LEU A 3 -15.49 -3.36 29.66
N ASP A 4 -15.49 -4.68 29.47
CA ASP A 4 -14.33 -5.53 29.75
C ASP A 4 -13.24 -5.25 28.68
N THR A 5 -12.59 -4.08 28.84
CA THR A 5 -11.54 -3.55 27.98
C THR A 5 -10.39 -4.56 27.81
N SER A 6 -10.20 -5.44 28.78
CA SER A 6 -9.13 -6.46 28.74
C SER A 6 -9.42 -7.58 27.73
N ALA A 7 -10.68 -7.95 27.54
CA ALA A 7 -11.08 -8.96 26.57
C ALA A 7 -11.00 -8.43 25.12
N GLU A 8 -11.41 -7.19 24.91
CA GLU A 8 -11.33 -6.54 23.59
C GLU A 8 -9.88 -6.30 23.16
N VAL A 9 -9.02 -5.83 24.05
CA VAL A 9 -7.59 -5.65 23.78
C VAL A 9 -6.94 -6.98 23.39
N ARG A 10 -7.22 -8.07 24.11
CA ARG A 10 -6.73 -9.42 23.75
C ARG A 10 -7.22 -9.89 22.38
N LYS A 11 -8.45 -9.54 22.00
CA LYS A 11 -9.00 -9.86 20.68
C LYS A 11 -8.25 -9.12 19.57
N ILE A 12 -8.01 -7.82 19.74
CA ILE A 12 -7.24 -6.99 18.82
C ILE A 12 -5.81 -7.51 18.66
N GLN A 13 -5.14 -7.84 19.76
CA GLN A 13 -3.79 -8.41 19.73
C GLN A 13 -3.72 -9.74 18.99
N ARG A 14 -4.74 -10.59 19.12
CA ARG A 14 -4.83 -11.87 18.40
C ARG A 14 -5.00 -11.64 16.91
N VAL A 15 -5.93 -10.76 16.52
CA VAL A 15 -6.14 -10.38 15.11
C VAL A 15 -4.86 -9.77 14.52
N GLY A 16 -4.18 -8.89 15.26
CA GLY A 16 -2.90 -8.30 14.83
C GLY A 16 -1.82 -9.34 14.53
N ARG A 17 -1.70 -10.38 15.35
CA ARG A 17 -0.74 -11.49 15.11
C ARG A 17 -1.07 -12.30 13.85
N TYR A 18 -2.34 -12.62 13.62
CA TYR A 18 -2.75 -13.32 12.41
C TYR A 18 -2.51 -12.47 11.17
N ALA A 19 -2.89 -11.20 11.21
CA ALA A 19 -2.68 -10.28 10.11
C ALA A 19 -1.17 -10.07 9.80
N GLN A 20 -0.32 -10.02 10.84
CA GLN A 20 1.12 -9.98 10.69
C GLN A 20 1.67 -11.24 10.00
N ALA A 21 1.21 -12.43 10.41
CA ALA A 21 1.61 -13.69 9.76
C ALA A 21 1.16 -13.75 8.29
N CYS A 22 -0.08 -13.32 7.99
CA CYS A 22 -0.59 -13.25 6.62
C CYS A 22 0.21 -12.27 5.76
N SER A 23 0.57 -11.09 6.26
CA SER A 23 1.38 -10.12 5.51
C SER A 23 2.80 -10.63 5.26
N GLY A 24 3.40 -11.34 6.21
CA GLY A 24 4.69 -12.02 6.03
C GLY A 24 4.63 -13.10 4.96
N LEU A 25 3.59 -13.93 4.95
CA LEU A 25 3.38 -14.95 3.93
C LEU A 25 3.18 -14.33 2.55
N LEU A 26 2.39 -13.26 2.44
CA LEU A 26 2.18 -12.53 1.19
C LEU A 26 3.48 -11.94 0.65
N PHE A 27 4.34 -11.43 1.53
CA PHE A 27 5.67 -10.94 1.17
C PHE A 27 6.52 -12.05 0.54
N VAL A 28 6.56 -13.24 1.15
CA VAL A 28 7.31 -14.39 0.62
C VAL A 28 6.74 -14.83 -0.74
N ILE A 29 5.43 -14.91 -0.88
CA ILE A 29 4.78 -15.29 -2.15
C ILE A 29 5.17 -14.32 -3.26
N LEU A 30 5.10 -13.01 -3.02
CA LEU A 30 5.49 -12.01 -4.01
C LEU A 30 6.99 -12.06 -4.32
N ALA A 31 7.84 -12.26 -3.32
CA ALA A 31 9.28 -12.37 -3.51
C ALA A 31 9.67 -13.53 -4.43
N VAL A 32 8.93 -14.64 -4.36
CA VAL A 32 9.19 -15.83 -5.18
C VAL A 32 8.51 -15.72 -6.55
N SER A 33 7.28 -15.19 -6.62
CA SER A 33 6.51 -15.13 -7.87
C SER A 33 7.17 -14.25 -8.94
N GLY A 34 7.80 -13.14 -8.56
CA GLY A 34 8.47 -12.24 -9.50
C GLY A 34 9.58 -12.93 -10.32
N PRO A 35 10.61 -13.50 -9.69
CA PRO A 35 11.68 -14.25 -10.38
C PRO A 35 11.15 -15.43 -11.19
N VAL A 36 10.17 -16.17 -10.66
CA VAL A 36 9.57 -17.32 -11.36
C VAL A 36 8.88 -16.89 -12.64
N THR A 37 8.12 -15.79 -12.60
CA THR A 37 7.46 -15.26 -13.80
C THR A 37 8.46 -14.84 -14.87
N ILE A 38 9.57 -14.19 -14.48
CA ILE A 38 10.63 -13.79 -15.41
C ILE A 38 11.30 -15.03 -16.05
N MET A 39 11.56 -16.06 -15.26
CA MET A 39 12.18 -17.31 -15.76
C MET A 39 11.28 -18.11 -16.72
N LEU A 40 9.96 -18.06 -16.50
CA LEU A 40 8.99 -18.78 -17.33
C LEU A 40 8.61 -18.03 -18.60
N THR A 41 9.03 -16.77 -18.77
CA THR A 41 8.73 -15.99 -19.96
C THR A 41 9.62 -16.48 -21.12
N PRO A 42 9.05 -16.97 -22.25
CA PRO A 42 9.85 -17.44 -23.36
C PRO A 42 10.67 -16.32 -24.00
N PRO A 43 11.85 -16.62 -24.59
CA PRO A 43 12.66 -15.62 -25.27
C PRO A 43 11.89 -14.98 -26.41
N MET A 44 11.68 -13.66 -26.32
CA MET A 44 10.89 -12.92 -27.30
C MET A 44 11.74 -12.38 -28.47
N PRO A 45 11.16 -12.20 -29.68
CA PRO A 45 11.85 -11.65 -30.85
C PRO A 45 12.46 -10.26 -30.57
N ALA A 46 13.49 -9.90 -31.32
CA ALA A 46 14.27 -8.67 -31.10
C ALA A 46 13.45 -7.34 -31.16
N TRP A 47 12.36 -7.31 -31.91
CA TRP A 47 11.47 -6.14 -32.02
C TRP A 47 10.63 -5.90 -30.75
N THR A 48 10.49 -6.91 -29.88
CA THR A 48 9.77 -6.78 -28.60
C THR A 48 10.66 -6.25 -27.48
N ARG A 49 11.97 -6.05 -27.69
CA ARG A 49 12.91 -5.63 -26.65
C ARG A 49 12.48 -4.36 -25.93
N PHE A 50 12.04 -3.34 -26.66
CA PHE A 50 11.57 -2.10 -26.03
C PHE A 50 10.28 -2.30 -25.23
N ALA A 51 9.31 -3.04 -25.76
CA ALA A 51 8.09 -3.38 -25.05
C ALA A 51 8.38 -4.22 -23.80
N THR A 52 9.30 -5.19 -23.91
CA THR A 52 9.73 -6.03 -22.79
C THR A 52 10.44 -5.22 -21.71
N VAL A 53 11.34 -4.30 -22.09
CA VAL A 53 12.04 -3.41 -21.15
C VAL A 53 11.03 -2.48 -20.44
N TYR A 54 10.13 -1.86 -21.18
CA TYR A 54 9.09 -1.00 -20.62
C TYR A 54 8.18 -1.74 -19.63
N THR A 55 7.67 -2.92 -20.03
CA THR A 55 6.84 -3.76 -19.18
C THR A 55 7.63 -4.29 -17.97
N GLY A 56 8.89 -4.67 -18.17
CA GLY A 56 9.77 -5.10 -17.10
C GLY A 56 10.03 -4.00 -16.08
N MET A 57 10.32 -2.77 -16.52
CA MET A 57 10.52 -1.63 -15.63
C MET A 57 9.24 -1.28 -14.86
N SER A 58 8.09 -1.29 -15.52
CA SER A 58 6.80 -1.03 -14.85
C SER A 58 6.50 -2.10 -13.80
N ALA A 59 6.80 -3.37 -14.08
CA ALA A 59 6.67 -4.46 -13.13
C ALA A 59 7.61 -4.28 -11.92
N VAL A 60 8.87 -3.92 -12.14
CA VAL A 60 9.83 -3.65 -11.04
C VAL A 60 9.33 -2.54 -10.13
N VAL A 61 8.82 -1.43 -10.68
CA VAL A 61 8.26 -0.33 -9.89
C VAL A 61 7.02 -0.79 -9.11
N ALA A 62 6.11 -1.54 -9.76
CA ALA A 62 4.93 -2.09 -9.11
C ALA A 62 5.29 -3.03 -7.95
N PHE A 63 6.26 -3.92 -8.16
CA PHE A 63 6.78 -4.80 -7.12
C PHE A 63 7.42 -4.02 -5.96
N ALA A 64 8.24 -3.00 -6.25
CA ALA A 64 8.86 -2.18 -5.21
C ALA A 64 7.82 -1.47 -4.33
N ILE A 65 6.75 -0.92 -4.94
CA ILE A 65 5.63 -0.31 -4.21
C ILE A 65 4.93 -1.37 -3.36
N GLY A 66 4.61 -2.55 -3.94
CA GLY A 66 3.95 -3.65 -3.26
C GLY A 66 4.76 -4.17 -2.05
N PHE A 67 6.06 -4.41 -2.23
CA PHE A 67 6.95 -4.82 -1.13
C PHE A 67 7.00 -3.80 -0.01
N THR A 68 7.11 -2.52 -0.37
CA THR A 68 7.14 -1.44 0.62
C THR A 68 5.82 -1.37 1.40
N ALA A 69 4.69 -1.47 0.71
CA ALA A 69 3.36 -1.48 1.34
C ALA A 69 3.19 -2.66 2.32
N ILE A 70 3.61 -3.87 1.93
CA ILE A 70 3.55 -5.06 2.79
C ILE A 70 4.46 -4.90 4.01
N GLY A 71 5.65 -4.29 3.84
CA GLY A 71 6.55 -3.97 4.95
C GLY A 71 5.89 -3.04 5.98
N TYR A 72 5.17 -2.01 5.53
CA TYR A 72 4.41 -1.13 6.43
C TYR A 72 3.24 -1.86 7.10
N LEU A 73 2.51 -2.72 6.39
CA LEU A 73 1.45 -3.55 6.95
C LEU A 73 1.99 -4.49 8.03
N TYR A 74 3.10 -5.17 7.76
CA TYR A 74 3.76 -6.05 8.72
C TYR A 74 4.14 -5.29 10.00
N ALA A 75 4.76 -4.11 9.85
CA ALA A 75 5.14 -3.28 11.00
C ALA A 75 3.92 -2.72 11.76
N LEU A 76 2.84 -2.38 11.05
CA LEU A 76 1.59 -1.91 11.65
C LEU A 76 0.93 -3.01 12.47
N PHE A 77 0.78 -4.21 11.91
CA PHE A 77 0.17 -5.34 12.61
C PHE A 77 1.04 -5.83 13.78
N GLY A 78 2.38 -5.71 13.65
CA GLY A 78 3.30 -5.96 14.76
C GLY A 78 3.09 -5.01 15.94
N ALA A 79 2.83 -3.73 15.70
CA ALA A 79 2.50 -2.77 16.75
C ALA A 79 1.10 -3.02 17.35
N LEU A 80 0.10 -3.32 16.50
CA LEU A 80 -1.23 -3.70 16.99
C LEU A 80 -1.20 -4.96 17.88
N SER A 81 -0.37 -5.93 17.54
CA SER A 81 -0.23 -7.15 18.35
C SER A 81 0.34 -6.90 19.76
N LYS A 82 1.06 -5.77 19.93
CA LYS A 82 1.56 -5.29 21.23
C LYS A 82 0.55 -4.41 21.97
N GLY A 83 -0.58 -4.07 21.35
CA GLY A 83 -1.59 -3.16 21.91
C GLY A 83 -1.30 -1.66 21.64
N GLU A 84 -0.28 -1.35 20.85
CA GLU A 84 0.10 0.01 20.50
C GLU A 84 -0.77 0.52 19.33
N ILE A 85 -2.02 0.93 19.61
CA ILE A 85 -2.99 1.28 18.56
C ILE A 85 -2.78 2.72 18.08
N TYR A 86 -2.75 3.68 19.02
CA TYR A 86 -2.76 5.13 18.73
C TYR A 86 -1.38 5.78 18.84
N THR A 87 -0.34 5.13 18.34
CA THR A 87 0.99 5.73 18.33
C THR A 87 1.20 6.60 17.07
N LEU A 88 1.97 7.67 17.21
CA LEU A 88 2.37 8.52 16.08
C LEU A 88 3.04 7.72 14.96
N ALA A 89 3.77 6.67 15.32
CA ALA A 89 4.40 5.77 14.38
C ALA A 89 3.37 5.01 13.53
N ASN A 90 2.27 4.55 14.13
CA ASN A 90 1.22 3.83 13.41
C ASN A 90 0.42 4.76 12.49
N VAL A 91 0.11 5.98 12.96
CA VAL A 91 -0.54 7.00 12.11
C VAL A 91 0.31 7.29 10.86
N ARG A 92 1.64 7.46 11.04
CA ARG A 92 2.56 7.66 9.91
C ARG A 92 2.61 6.45 8.97
N ARG A 93 2.58 5.22 9.50
CA ARG A 93 2.57 3.99 8.68
C ARG A 93 1.28 3.89 7.85
N ILE A 94 0.13 4.18 8.45
CA ILE A 94 -1.17 4.19 7.74
C ILE A 94 -1.15 5.25 6.64
N ARG A 95 -0.66 6.43 6.93
CA ARG A 95 -0.51 7.50 5.93
C ARG A 95 0.37 7.06 4.76
N ARG A 96 1.53 6.45 5.04
CA ARG A 96 2.44 5.93 4.01
C ARG A 96 1.80 4.82 3.17
N LEU A 97 0.99 3.96 3.78
CA LEU A 97 0.20 2.97 3.05
C LEU A 97 -0.79 3.64 2.09
N GLY A 98 -1.50 4.66 2.53
CA GLY A 98 -2.40 5.45 1.67
C GLY A 98 -1.65 6.10 0.50
N GLU A 99 -0.50 6.75 0.77
CA GLU A 99 0.36 7.36 -0.25
C GLU A 99 0.85 6.33 -1.28
N LEU A 100 1.29 5.15 -0.83
CA LEU A 100 1.73 4.06 -1.72
C LEU A 100 0.59 3.50 -2.57
N THR A 101 -0.60 3.33 -1.98
CA THR A 101 -1.79 2.86 -2.70
C THR A 101 -2.23 3.86 -3.76
N LEU A 102 -2.20 5.16 -3.45
CA LEU A 102 -2.45 6.24 -4.41
C LEU A 102 -1.41 6.26 -5.53
N ALA A 103 -0.13 6.16 -5.18
CA ALA A 103 0.95 6.13 -6.16
C ALA A 103 0.82 4.93 -7.11
N PHE A 104 0.44 3.76 -6.58
CA PHE A 104 0.22 2.57 -7.39
C PHE A 104 -0.99 2.72 -8.30
N GLY A 105 -2.11 3.26 -7.81
CA GLY A 105 -3.29 3.56 -8.63
C GLY A 105 -3.00 4.58 -9.73
N ALA A 106 -2.25 5.65 -9.41
CA ALA A 106 -1.82 6.64 -10.38
C ALA A 106 -0.89 6.06 -11.45
N LEU A 107 0.04 5.18 -11.05
CA LEU A 107 0.92 4.46 -11.97
C LEU A 107 0.12 3.60 -12.96
N GLN A 108 -0.89 2.88 -12.47
CA GLN A 108 -1.78 2.04 -13.28
C GLN A 108 -2.60 2.83 -14.31
N ILE A 109 -2.85 4.11 -14.07
CA ILE A 109 -3.51 5.00 -15.02
C ILE A 109 -2.47 5.63 -15.97
N ALA A 110 -1.33 6.04 -15.45
CA ALA A 110 -0.29 6.71 -16.25
C ALA A 110 0.34 5.78 -17.30
N LEU A 111 0.56 4.49 -16.95
CA LEU A 111 1.20 3.54 -17.86
C LEU A 111 0.45 3.36 -19.20
N PRO A 112 -0.88 3.12 -19.23
CA PRO A 112 -1.63 3.05 -20.48
C PRO A 112 -1.56 4.35 -21.31
N ILE A 113 -1.63 5.51 -20.65
CA ILE A 113 -1.57 6.81 -21.34
C ILE A 113 -0.21 7.00 -22.00
N VAL A 114 0.88 6.72 -21.27
CA VAL A 114 2.24 6.78 -21.80
C VAL A 114 2.43 5.78 -22.94
N SER A 115 1.92 4.55 -22.78
CA SER A 115 1.98 3.51 -23.81
C SER A 115 1.30 3.95 -25.10
N LEU A 116 0.12 4.54 -24.99
CA LEU A 116 -0.64 5.06 -26.15
C LEU A 116 0.10 6.22 -26.83
N ALA A 117 0.69 7.12 -26.04
CA ALA A 117 1.49 8.23 -26.58
C ALA A 117 2.72 7.74 -27.35
N LEU A 118 3.44 6.74 -26.81
CA LEU A 118 4.61 6.14 -27.44
C LEU A 118 4.25 5.37 -28.73
N LEU A 119 3.08 4.73 -28.74
CA LEU A 119 2.54 4.06 -29.93
C LEU A 119 2.22 5.08 -31.02
N ASN A 120 1.51 6.17 -30.68
CA ASN A 120 1.16 7.24 -31.63
C ASN A 120 2.39 7.99 -32.16
N ALA A 121 3.44 8.09 -31.34
CA ALA A 121 4.72 8.67 -31.79
C ALA A 121 5.55 7.76 -32.71
N GLY A 122 5.06 6.53 -32.98
CA GLY A 122 5.76 5.56 -33.85
C GLY A 122 6.99 4.92 -33.17
N ILE A 123 7.19 5.13 -31.86
CA ILE A 123 8.31 4.55 -31.11
C ILE A 123 8.06 3.04 -30.91
N PHE A 124 6.81 2.66 -30.71
CA PHE A 124 6.41 1.25 -30.66
C PHE A 124 5.78 0.83 -31.98
N PRO A 125 6.12 -0.35 -32.50
CA PRO A 125 5.46 -0.91 -33.67
C PRO A 125 4.02 -1.28 -33.32
N SER A 126 3.11 -1.22 -34.30
CA SER A 126 1.69 -1.58 -34.10
C SER A 126 1.47 -3.01 -33.56
N SER A 127 2.41 -3.91 -33.84
CA SER A 127 2.42 -5.28 -33.28
C SER A 127 2.66 -5.34 -31.77
N ALA A 128 3.17 -4.26 -31.15
CA ALA A 128 3.38 -4.18 -29.71
C ALA A 128 2.09 -4.01 -28.89
N VAL A 129 0.97 -3.68 -29.55
CA VAL A 129 -0.35 -3.46 -28.92
C VAL A 129 -0.82 -4.67 -28.08
N SER A 130 -0.44 -5.88 -28.47
CA SER A 130 -0.81 -7.09 -27.73
C SER A 130 -0.02 -7.31 -26.43
N VAL A 131 1.09 -6.58 -26.24
CA VAL A 131 2.01 -6.77 -25.09
C VAL A 131 1.95 -5.60 -24.13
N ILE A 132 1.53 -4.43 -24.58
CA ILE A 132 1.55 -3.19 -23.81
C ILE A 132 0.17 -2.91 -23.23
N PRO A 133 0.05 -2.51 -21.96
CA PRO A 133 -1.22 -2.12 -21.37
C PRO A 133 -1.71 -0.80 -22.00
N ILE A 134 -2.77 -0.87 -22.82
CA ILE A 134 -3.38 0.29 -23.47
C ILE A 134 -4.70 0.69 -22.82
N ALA A 135 -5.33 -0.25 -22.11
CA ALA A 135 -6.60 -0.02 -21.45
C ALA A 135 -6.40 0.40 -19.98
N ILE A 136 -7.12 1.45 -19.58
CA ILE A 136 -7.21 1.83 -18.17
C ILE A 136 -8.09 0.79 -17.47
N ASN A 137 -7.53 0.09 -16.49
CA ASN A 137 -8.26 -0.88 -15.70
C ASN A 137 -9.16 -0.15 -14.69
N PRO A 138 -10.47 -0.50 -14.57
CA PRO A 138 -11.36 0.04 -13.53
C PRO A 138 -10.83 -0.14 -12.11
N GLU A 139 -10.04 -1.18 -11.87
CA GLU A 139 -9.37 -1.42 -10.59
C GLU A 139 -8.45 -0.27 -10.16
N SER A 140 -7.90 0.48 -11.11
CA SER A 140 -7.04 1.64 -10.83
C SER A 140 -7.80 2.74 -10.09
N LEU A 141 -9.07 2.98 -10.45
CA LEU A 141 -9.94 3.93 -9.75
C LEU A 141 -10.26 3.45 -8.33
N THR A 142 -10.50 2.17 -8.16
CA THR A 142 -10.71 1.57 -6.84
C THR A 142 -9.48 1.73 -5.95
N LEU A 143 -8.27 1.56 -6.49
CA LEU A 143 -7.03 1.80 -5.77
C LEU A 143 -6.87 3.26 -5.34
N LEU A 144 -7.19 4.21 -6.23
CA LEU A 144 -7.15 5.65 -5.89
C LEU A 144 -8.14 5.99 -4.77
N LEU A 145 -9.37 5.51 -4.87
CA LEU A 145 -10.39 5.73 -3.84
C LEU A 145 -9.96 5.09 -2.50
N THR A 146 -9.47 3.86 -2.54
CA THR A 146 -9.00 3.15 -1.35
C THR A 146 -7.82 3.88 -0.71
N GLY A 147 -6.84 4.31 -1.49
CA GLY A 147 -5.70 5.09 -1.00
C GLY A 147 -6.13 6.41 -0.37
N GLY A 148 -7.08 7.12 -0.98
CA GLY A 148 -7.68 8.33 -0.44
C GLY A 148 -8.40 8.09 0.89
N LEU A 149 -9.18 7.02 0.99
CA LEU A 149 -9.85 6.63 2.24
C LEU A 149 -8.86 6.28 3.36
N ILE A 150 -7.78 5.57 3.05
CA ILE A 150 -6.71 5.26 4.01
C ILE A 150 -6.04 6.55 4.50
N MET A 151 -5.77 7.50 3.63
CA MET A 151 -5.21 8.79 4.02
C MET A 151 -6.17 9.59 4.91
N LEU A 152 -7.46 9.61 4.57
CA LEU A 152 -8.48 10.25 5.38
C LEU A 152 -8.57 9.62 6.78
N ALA A 153 -8.56 8.29 6.86
CA ALA A 153 -8.54 7.56 8.13
C ALA A 153 -7.30 7.93 8.98
N SER A 154 -6.12 8.03 8.36
CA SER A 154 -4.90 8.47 9.02
C SER A 154 -5.03 9.89 9.59
N TRP A 155 -5.66 10.79 8.85
CA TRP A 155 -5.89 12.16 9.30
C TRP A 155 -6.86 12.24 10.48
N ILE A 156 -7.96 11.48 10.43
CA ILE A 156 -8.91 11.37 11.55
C ILE A 156 -8.22 10.83 12.81
N MET A 157 -7.38 9.80 12.66
CA MET A 157 -6.61 9.24 13.77
C MET A 157 -5.64 10.27 14.38
N GLU A 158 -5.00 11.09 13.55
CA GLU A 158 -4.09 12.15 14.03
C GLU A 158 -4.85 13.23 14.81
N ILE A 159 -6.04 13.63 14.33
CA ILE A 159 -6.91 14.57 15.05
C ILE A 159 -7.32 13.97 16.41
N GLY A 160 -7.81 12.72 16.40
CA GLY A 160 -8.22 12.04 17.63
C GLY A 160 -7.09 11.93 18.66
N ARG A 161 -5.87 11.66 18.21
CA ARG A 161 -4.68 11.64 19.06
C ARG A 161 -4.41 12.98 19.70
N ARG A 162 -4.40 14.07 18.91
CA ARG A 162 -4.18 15.45 19.43
C ARG A 162 -5.24 15.84 20.44
N THR A 163 -6.52 15.56 20.14
CA THR A 163 -7.62 15.84 21.07
C THR A 163 -7.46 15.09 22.38
N SER A 164 -6.97 13.84 22.34
CA SER A 164 -6.71 13.05 23.55
C SER A 164 -5.54 13.63 24.38
N GLU A 165 -4.47 14.08 23.73
CA GLU A 165 -3.33 14.71 24.39
C GLU A 165 -3.73 16.04 25.06
N ASP A 166 -4.53 16.87 24.37
CA ASP A 166 -5.04 18.13 24.89
C ASP A 166 -5.95 17.90 26.11
N ALA A 167 -6.82 16.89 26.04
CA ALA A 167 -7.69 16.50 27.16
C ALA A 167 -6.90 16.04 28.40
N GLU A 168 -5.83 15.26 28.18
CA GLU A 168 -4.93 14.86 29.26
C GLU A 168 -4.17 16.03 29.89
N HIS A 169 -3.74 16.98 29.04
CA HIS A 169 -3.07 18.20 29.52
C HIS A 169 -3.99 19.03 30.41
N LEU A 170 -5.22 19.30 29.95
CA LEU A 170 -6.22 20.04 30.70
C LEU A 170 -6.58 19.36 32.03
N ARG A 171 -6.65 18.02 32.04
CA ARG A 171 -6.90 17.25 33.24
C ARG A 171 -5.78 17.43 34.28
N ARG A 172 -4.52 17.37 33.84
CA ARG A 172 -3.36 17.59 34.71
C ARG A 172 -3.34 19.01 35.27
N GLU A 173 -3.69 20.01 34.46
CA GLU A 173 -3.78 21.40 34.92
C GLU A 173 -4.88 21.56 35.96
N ALA A 174 -6.05 20.93 35.78
CA ALA A 174 -7.13 20.96 36.76
C ALA A 174 -6.76 20.28 38.08
N GLU A 175 -5.94 19.20 38.05
CA GLU A 175 -5.45 18.52 39.25
C GLU A 175 -4.41 19.35 40.04
N LEU A 176 -3.74 20.34 39.39
CA LEU A 176 -2.77 21.23 40.05
C LEU A 176 -3.42 22.46 40.73
N VAL A 177 -4.69 22.74 40.43
CA VAL A 177 -5.42 23.89 40.95
C VAL A 177 -6.24 23.55 42.20
N VAL A 178 -6.34 22.27 42.53
CA VAL A 178 -7.01 21.75 43.74
C VAL A 178 -5.98 21.41 44.81
#